data_5ed72c81657549aae4a83d8242589dcd
#
_entry.id   5ed72c81657549aae4a83d8242589dcd
#
_cell.length_a   1.000
_cell.length_b   1.000
_cell.length_c   1.000
_cell.angle_alpha   90.00
_cell.angle_beta   90.00
_cell.angle_gamma   90.00
#
_symmetry.space_group_name_H-M   'P 1'
#
loop_
_entity.id
_entity.type
_entity.pdbx_description
1 polymer ?
#
loop_
_entity_poly.entity_id
_entity_poly.type
_entity_poly.pdbx_seq_one_letter_code
_entity_poly.pdbx_strand_id
1 'polypeptide(L)'
;MNDQTPARRLTAADFDQDLLDLYDYYAHGKISKREFLDRAGKWAVGGLTAAAILSTLSPNYALAQQVAEDDPDIEGEDIVYSSPNGTGDITAYLVRPSEIDPDRPPAAVLVVHENRGLNPYIRDVVRRLGKAGFIAMGPDGLSSLGGYPGTDDEGRTMQRTLDQG
;
A
#
# COMPACT_ATOMS: atom_id res chain seq x y z
N MET A 1 -10.28 -34.86 21.72
CA MET A 1 -10.98 -33.95 20.76
C MET A 1 -10.67 -32.52 21.20
N ASN A 2 -9.65 -31.90 20.57
CA ASN A 2 -9.34 -30.49 20.80
C ASN A 2 -10.24 -29.67 19.86
N ASP A 3 -11.29 -29.13 20.44
CA ASP A 3 -12.12 -28.11 19.77
C ASP A 3 -11.32 -26.79 19.75
N GLN A 4 -10.49 -26.61 18.74
CA GLN A 4 -9.89 -25.32 18.43
C GLN A 4 -10.81 -24.57 17.47
N THR A 5 -11.88 -24.00 18.03
CA THR A 5 -12.62 -22.96 17.32
C THR A 5 -11.59 -21.85 16.96
N PRO A 6 -11.39 -21.53 15.67
CA PRO A 6 -10.43 -20.52 15.27
C PRO A 6 -10.80 -19.19 15.97
N ALA A 7 -9.82 -18.57 16.63
CA ALA A 7 -10.03 -17.30 17.31
C ALA A 7 -10.62 -16.30 16.28
N ARG A 8 -11.78 -15.70 16.63
CA ARG A 8 -12.44 -14.70 15.80
C ARG A 8 -11.45 -13.56 15.51
N ARG A 9 -11.23 -13.26 14.24
CA ARG A 9 -10.41 -12.11 13.84
C ARG A 9 -11.11 -10.83 14.27
N LEU A 10 -10.40 -9.98 15.00
CA LEU A 10 -10.88 -8.64 15.37
C LEU A 10 -11.02 -7.76 14.12
N THR A 11 -12.05 -6.91 14.13
CA THR A 11 -12.35 -5.93 13.08
C THR A 11 -12.42 -4.53 13.69
N ALA A 12 -12.50 -3.48 12.89
CA ALA A 12 -12.65 -2.12 13.39
C ALA A 12 -13.88 -1.96 14.34
N ALA A 13 -14.95 -2.71 14.11
CA ALA A 13 -16.14 -2.68 14.96
C ALA A 13 -15.92 -3.23 16.38
N ASP A 14 -14.82 -3.92 16.63
CA ASP A 14 -14.47 -4.47 17.94
C ASP A 14 -13.66 -3.49 18.81
N PHE A 15 -13.32 -2.31 18.27
CA PHE A 15 -12.51 -1.30 18.94
C PHE A 15 -13.33 -0.06 19.32
N ASP A 16 -12.89 0.59 20.38
CA ASP A 16 -13.42 1.86 20.85
C ASP A 16 -13.20 2.98 19.79
N GLN A 17 -14.18 3.89 19.64
CA GLN A 17 -14.09 4.96 18.65
C GLN A 17 -12.89 5.88 18.88
N ASP A 18 -12.55 6.20 20.14
CA ASP A 18 -11.37 7.01 20.46
C ASP A 18 -10.07 6.35 20.00
N LEU A 19 -10.01 5.00 20.01
CA LEU A 19 -8.84 4.26 19.50
C LEU A 19 -8.80 4.31 17.97
N LEU A 20 -9.93 4.24 17.29
CA LEU A 20 -10.02 4.39 15.85
C LEU A 20 -9.63 5.80 15.40
N ASP A 21 -10.05 6.83 16.13
CA ASP A 21 -9.66 8.23 15.87
C ASP A 21 -8.15 8.43 16.11
N LEU A 22 -7.60 7.80 17.16
CA LEU A 22 -6.16 7.81 17.41
C LEU A 22 -5.38 7.12 16.27
N TYR A 23 -5.92 6.01 15.74
CA TYR A 23 -5.33 5.33 14.59
C TYR A 23 -5.41 6.20 13.33
N ASP A 24 -6.52 6.92 13.12
CA ASP A 24 -6.67 7.86 12.01
C ASP A 24 -5.60 8.97 12.06
N TYR A 25 -5.34 9.54 13.23
CA TYR A 25 -4.26 10.52 13.40
C TYR A 25 -2.88 9.95 13.06
N TYR A 26 -2.63 8.70 13.43
CA TYR A 26 -1.40 8.00 13.07
C TYR A 26 -1.36 7.72 11.55
N ALA A 27 -2.44 7.18 10.98
CA ALA A 27 -2.54 6.84 9.56
C ALA A 27 -2.33 8.06 8.65
N HIS A 28 -2.79 9.24 9.07
CA HIS A 28 -2.57 10.52 8.38
C HIS A 28 -1.28 11.24 8.80
N GLY A 29 -0.46 10.60 9.63
CA GLY A 29 0.84 11.14 10.02
C GLY A 29 0.80 12.36 10.93
N LYS A 30 -0.34 12.64 11.57
CA LYS A 30 -0.48 13.72 12.58
C LYS A 30 0.26 13.37 13.87
N ILE A 31 0.43 12.08 14.16
CA ILE A 31 1.24 11.57 15.28
C ILE A 31 2.20 10.49 14.79
N SER A 32 3.30 10.31 15.53
CA SER A 32 4.27 9.26 15.26
C SER A 32 3.77 7.89 15.72
N LYS A 33 4.39 6.80 15.18
CA LYS A 33 4.12 5.42 15.65
C LYS A 33 4.35 5.27 17.15
N ARG A 34 5.42 5.87 17.68
CA ARG A 34 5.74 5.85 19.11
C ARG A 34 4.62 6.47 19.93
N GLU A 35 4.17 7.66 19.51
CA GLU A 35 3.09 8.37 20.18
C GLU A 35 1.76 7.59 20.12
N PHE A 36 1.47 6.94 18.97
CA PHE A 36 0.32 6.04 18.88
C PHE A 36 0.42 4.90 19.89
N LEU A 37 1.57 4.20 19.96
CA LEU A 37 1.76 3.07 20.87
C LEU A 37 1.65 3.49 22.35
N ASP A 38 2.22 4.64 22.70
CA ASP A 38 2.14 5.18 24.06
C ASP A 38 0.69 5.50 24.45
N ARG A 39 -0.07 6.15 23.57
CA ARG A 39 -1.47 6.50 23.81
C ARG A 39 -2.41 5.30 23.75
N ALA A 40 -2.17 4.35 22.85
CA ALA A 40 -2.97 3.13 22.70
C ALA A 40 -2.80 2.15 23.87
N GLY A 41 -1.80 2.36 24.73
CA GLY A 41 -1.54 1.53 25.90
C GLY A 41 -2.72 1.41 26.87
N LYS A 42 -3.62 2.42 26.95
CA LYS A 42 -4.82 2.37 27.80
C LYS A 42 -5.85 1.31 27.37
N TRP A 43 -5.83 0.88 26.10
CA TRP A 43 -6.67 -0.20 25.58
C TRP A 43 -5.96 -1.57 25.56
N ALA A 44 -4.69 -1.62 25.99
CA ALA A 44 -3.91 -2.83 26.07
C ALA A 44 -4.30 -3.65 27.33
N VAL A 45 -5.46 -4.29 27.28
CA VAL A 45 -6.03 -5.08 28.38
C VAL A 45 -6.29 -6.52 27.94
N GLY A 46 -6.35 -7.45 28.89
CA GLY A 46 -6.71 -8.85 28.63
C GLY A 46 -5.71 -9.60 27.72
N GLY A 47 -4.41 -9.22 27.74
CA GLY A 47 -3.37 -9.82 26.89
C GLY A 47 -3.20 -9.16 25.53
N LEU A 48 -4.03 -8.19 25.18
CA LEU A 48 -3.88 -7.36 23.98
C LEU A 48 -2.82 -6.28 24.24
N THR A 49 -1.82 -6.17 23.36
CA THR A 49 -0.79 -5.12 23.46
C THR A 49 -1.08 -3.98 22.47
N ALA A 50 -0.57 -2.77 22.73
CA ALA A 50 -0.68 -1.65 21.78
C ALA A 50 -0.10 -1.99 20.40
N ALA A 51 0.96 -2.79 20.35
CA ALA A 51 1.53 -3.28 19.08
C ALA A 51 0.58 -4.26 18.35
N ALA A 52 -0.10 -5.14 19.08
CA ALA A 52 -1.10 -6.04 18.51
C ALA A 52 -2.33 -5.27 17.99
N ILE A 53 -2.77 -4.23 18.71
CA ILE A 53 -3.82 -3.31 18.26
C ILE A 53 -3.40 -2.65 16.96
N LEU A 54 -2.20 -2.07 16.89
CA LEU A 54 -1.67 -1.45 15.68
C LEU A 54 -1.63 -2.44 14.51
N SER A 55 -1.13 -3.65 14.73
CA SER A 55 -1.07 -4.70 13.71
C SER A 55 -2.45 -5.11 13.20
N THR A 56 -3.47 -5.11 14.08
CA THR A 56 -4.85 -5.46 13.71
C THR A 56 -5.52 -4.35 12.89
N LEU A 57 -5.25 -3.08 13.23
CA LEU A 57 -5.80 -1.92 12.54
C LEU A 57 -5.04 -1.62 11.23
N SER A 58 -3.75 -1.99 11.16
CA SER A 58 -2.94 -1.76 9.95
C SER A 58 -3.40 -2.66 8.80
N PRO A 59 -3.50 -2.13 7.57
CA PRO A 59 -3.84 -2.93 6.40
C PRO A 59 -2.80 -4.04 6.19
N ASN A 60 -3.26 -5.26 6.03
CA ASN A 60 -2.41 -6.36 5.59
C ASN A 60 -2.51 -6.48 4.07
N TYR A 61 -1.66 -5.80 3.36
CA TYR A 61 -1.68 -5.75 1.89
C TYR A 61 -1.43 -7.12 1.24
N ALA A 62 -0.65 -7.99 1.88
CA ALA A 62 -0.44 -9.35 1.37
C ALA A 62 -1.72 -10.19 1.38
N LEU A 63 -2.59 -10.01 2.39
CA LEU A 63 -3.91 -10.65 2.44
C LEU A 63 -4.98 -9.92 1.62
N ALA A 64 -4.74 -8.65 1.27
CA ALA A 64 -5.65 -7.84 0.46
C ALA A 64 -5.33 -7.91 -1.04
N GLN A 65 -4.24 -8.59 -1.43
CA GLN A 65 -3.88 -8.81 -2.83
C GLN A 65 -5.00 -9.59 -3.55
N GLN A 66 -5.48 -9.04 -4.65
CA GLN A 66 -6.57 -9.59 -5.44
C GLN A 66 -6.09 -10.24 -6.74
N VAL A 67 -4.96 -9.76 -7.29
CA VAL A 67 -4.35 -10.28 -8.50
C VAL A 67 -2.89 -10.66 -8.20
N ALA A 68 -2.55 -11.93 -8.42
CA ALA A 68 -1.20 -12.43 -8.20
C ALA A 68 -0.19 -11.76 -9.16
N GLU A 69 1.09 -11.74 -8.79
CA GLU A 69 2.15 -11.17 -9.65
C GLU A 69 2.37 -12.04 -10.90
N ASP A 70 2.12 -13.33 -10.78
CA ASP A 70 2.23 -14.35 -11.83
C ASP A 70 0.86 -14.74 -12.43
N ASP A 71 -0.15 -13.87 -12.32
CA ASP A 71 -1.47 -14.11 -12.90
C ASP A 71 -1.34 -14.24 -14.44
N PRO A 72 -1.82 -15.34 -15.05
CA PRO A 72 -1.59 -15.63 -16.47
C PRO A 72 -2.28 -14.67 -17.45
N ASP A 73 -3.25 -13.90 -16.98
CA ASP A 73 -4.00 -12.96 -17.81
C ASP A 73 -3.29 -11.61 -17.99
N ILE A 74 -2.14 -11.41 -17.30
CA ILE A 74 -1.40 -10.16 -17.33
C ILE A 74 0.12 -10.38 -17.48
N GLU A 75 0.79 -9.36 -18.01
CA GLU A 75 2.25 -9.24 -18.00
C GLU A 75 2.64 -7.99 -17.21
N GLY A 76 3.41 -8.17 -16.13
CA GLY A 76 3.87 -7.09 -15.24
C GLY A 76 5.40 -6.96 -15.25
N GLU A 77 5.91 -5.74 -15.36
CA GLU A 77 7.34 -5.46 -15.34
C GLU A 77 7.67 -4.16 -14.61
N ASP A 78 8.82 -4.12 -13.95
CA ASP A 78 9.39 -2.88 -13.44
C ASP A 78 10.17 -2.20 -14.57
N ILE A 79 9.86 -0.94 -14.83
CA ILE A 79 10.50 -0.13 -15.87
C ILE A 79 11.15 1.11 -15.25
N VAL A 80 12.07 1.70 -15.99
CA VAL A 80 12.63 3.03 -15.69
C VAL A 80 12.42 3.93 -16.90
N TYR A 81 11.93 5.14 -16.68
CA TYR A 81 11.83 6.14 -17.71
C TYR A 81 12.37 7.49 -17.25
N SER A 82 12.87 8.28 -18.19
CA SER A 82 13.46 9.58 -17.87
C SER A 82 12.41 10.68 -17.79
N SER A 83 12.52 11.52 -16.75
CA SER A 83 11.76 12.74 -16.54
C SER A 83 12.69 13.94 -16.45
N PRO A 84 13.24 14.42 -17.58
CA PRO A 84 14.34 15.39 -17.60
C PRO A 84 13.97 16.76 -17.02
N ASN A 85 12.70 17.12 -17.03
CA ASN A 85 12.18 18.35 -16.44
C ASN A 85 11.60 18.15 -15.03
N GLY A 86 11.71 16.94 -14.48
CA GLY A 86 11.28 16.56 -13.13
C GLY A 86 12.46 16.13 -12.27
N THR A 87 12.32 15.01 -11.58
CA THR A 87 13.30 14.49 -10.61
C THR A 87 14.32 13.51 -11.21
N GLY A 88 14.43 13.43 -12.52
CA GLY A 88 15.35 12.50 -13.21
C GLY A 88 14.70 11.19 -13.61
N ASP A 89 15.37 10.07 -13.39
CA ASP A 89 14.85 8.75 -13.75
C ASP A 89 13.80 8.29 -12.73
N ILE A 90 12.67 7.85 -13.26
CA ILE A 90 11.51 7.38 -12.48
C ILE A 90 11.36 5.89 -12.69
N THR A 91 11.33 5.14 -11.59
CA THR A 91 10.91 3.73 -11.61
C THR A 91 9.40 3.65 -11.65
N ALA A 92 8.85 2.66 -12.33
CA ALA A 92 7.42 2.43 -12.39
C ALA A 92 7.12 0.94 -12.55
N TYR A 93 5.95 0.53 -12.11
CA TYR A 93 5.40 -0.78 -12.39
C TYR A 93 4.40 -0.67 -13.53
N LEU A 94 4.68 -1.37 -14.64
CA LEU A 94 3.84 -1.42 -15.83
C LEU A 94 3.18 -2.78 -15.92
N VAL A 95 1.88 -2.80 -16.17
CA VAL A 95 1.11 -4.03 -16.39
C VAL A 95 0.25 -3.87 -17.63
N ARG A 96 0.20 -4.93 -18.44
CA ARG A 96 -0.66 -5.02 -19.62
C ARG A 96 -1.37 -6.38 -19.65
N PRO A 97 -2.51 -6.49 -20.35
CA PRO A 97 -3.09 -7.80 -20.63
C PRO A 97 -2.08 -8.68 -21.39
N SER A 98 -2.04 -9.97 -21.08
CA SER A 98 -1.18 -10.95 -21.77
C SER A 98 -1.58 -11.13 -23.24
N GLU A 99 -2.87 -10.91 -23.56
CA GLU A 99 -3.39 -10.91 -24.92
C GLU A 99 -3.93 -9.53 -25.29
N ILE A 100 -3.41 -8.95 -26.36
CA ILE A 100 -3.86 -7.64 -26.88
C ILE A 100 -4.35 -7.82 -28.32
N ASP A 101 -5.59 -7.43 -28.57
CA ASP A 101 -6.12 -7.34 -29.92
C ASP A 101 -5.48 -6.13 -30.64
N PRO A 102 -4.72 -6.35 -31.73
CA PRO A 102 -4.04 -5.26 -32.44
C PRO A 102 -5.01 -4.27 -33.12
N ASP A 103 -6.23 -4.71 -33.40
CA ASP A 103 -7.26 -3.85 -34.02
C ASP A 103 -8.02 -3.03 -32.96
N ARG A 104 -7.86 -3.37 -31.69
CA ARG A 104 -8.50 -2.71 -30.55
C ARG A 104 -7.53 -2.51 -29.38
N PRO A 105 -6.53 -1.61 -29.53
CA PRO A 105 -5.53 -1.41 -28.49
C PRO A 105 -6.16 -0.95 -27.17
N PRO A 106 -5.70 -1.48 -26.02
CA PRO A 106 -6.19 -1.07 -24.72
C PRO A 106 -5.98 0.41 -24.43
N ALA A 107 -6.90 1.00 -23.66
CA ALA A 107 -6.67 2.32 -23.10
C ALA A 107 -5.58 2.26 -22.01
N ALA A 108 -4.82 3.36 -21.87
CA ALA A 108 -3.79 3.48 -20.85
C ALA A 108 -4.33 4.16 -19.59
N VAL A 109 -3.89 3.68 -18.41
CA VAL A 109 -4.24 4.23 -17.10
C VAL A 109 -2.97 4.49 -16.30
N LEU A 110 -2.83 5.72 -15.79
CA LEU A 110 -1.80 6.08 -14.84
C LEU A 110 -2.35 5.99 -13.42
N VAL A 111 -1.71 5.17 -12.57
CA VAL A 111 -2.06 4.99 -11.17
C VAL A 111 -1.09 5.79 -10.31
N VAL A 112 -1.55 6.90 -9.76
CA VAL A 112 -0.74 7.73 -8.87
C VAL A 112 -0.94 7.27 -7.43
N HIS A 113 0.15 6.90 -6.75
CA HIS A 113 0.12 6.56 -5.33
C HIS A 113 -0.08 7.81 -4.46
N GLU A 114 -0.51 7.61 -3.22
CA GLU A 114 -0.62 8.66 -2.21
C GLU A 114 0.75 8.97 -1.56
N ASN A 115 0.78 9.08 -0.24
CA ASN A 115 1.92 9.52 0.56
C ASN A 115 2.85 8.39 1.06
N ARG A 116 2.82 7.20 0.44
CA ARG A 116 3.56 6.02 0.92
C ARG A 116 4.48 5.40 -0.13
N GLY A 117 4.47 5.93 -1.35
CA GLY A 117 5.21 5.37 -2.48
C GLY A 117 4.44 4.24 -3.19
N LEU A 118 5.10 3.60 -4.14
CA LEU A 118 4.58 2.49 -4.94
C LEU A 118 4.57 1.19 -4.11
N ASN A 119 3.74 1.15 -3.08
CA ASN A 119 3.63 0.03 -2.15
C ASN A 119 2.93 -1.20 -2.77
N PRO A 120 2.95 -2.37 -2.11
CA PRO A 120 2.33 -3.59 -2.63
C PRO A 120 0.84 -3.46 -2.96
N TYR A 121 0.09 -2.62 -2.22
CA TYR A 121 -1.32 -2.36 -2.52
C TYR A 121 -1.50 -1.63 -3.84
N ILE A 122 -0.72 -0.58 -4.09
CA ILE A 122 -0.78 0.17 -5.34
C ILE A 122 -0.35 -0.71 -6.52
N ARG A 123 0.68 -1.54 -6.35
CA ARG A 123 1.08 -2.53 -7.37
C ARG A 123 -0.06 -3.51 -7.67
N ASP A 124 -0.82 -3.95 -6.68
CA ASP A 124 -2.02 -4.78 -6.89
C ASP A 124 -3.13 -4.03 -7.64
N VAL A 125 -3.33 -2.73 -7.35
CA VAL A 125 -4.28 -1.90 -8.12
C VAL A 125 -3.88 -1.84 -9.60
N VAL A 126 -2.58 -1.67 -9.91
CA VAL A 126 -2.07 -1.68 -11.28
C VAL A 126 -2.34 -3.03 -11.95
N ARG A 127 -2.11 -4.17 -11.24
CA ARG A 127 -2.43 -5.51 -11.77
C ARG A 127 -3.91 -5.70 -12.04
N ARG A 128 -4.77 -5.24 -11.14
CA ARG A 128 -6.24 -5.31 -11.34
C ARG A 128 -6.70 -4.56 -12.58
N LEU A 129 -6.09 -3.41 -12.87
CA LEU A 129 -6.37 -2.65 -14.08
C LEU A 129 -5.86 -3.39 -15.33
N GLY A 130 -4.67 -3.98 -15.28
CA GLY A 130 -4.15 -4.84 -16.35
C GLY A 130 -5.11 -6.00 -16.64
N LYS A 131 -5.56 -6.70 -15.60
CA LYS A 131 -6.54 -7.80 -15.72
C LYS A 131 -7.92 -7.34 -16.22
N ALA A 132 -8.28 -6.09 -15.96
CA ALA A 132 -9.50 -5.47 -16.52
C ALA A 132 -9.36 -5.00 -17.98
N GLY A 133 -8.21 -5.27 -18.62
CA GLY A 133 -7.98 -5.00 -20.03
C GLY A 133 -7.36 -3.63 -20.33
N PHE A 134 -6.75 -2.96 -19.35
CA PHE A 134 -6.03 -1.70 -19.56
C PHE A 134 -4.51 -1.93 -19.59
N ILE A 135 -3.79 -1.02 -20.26
CA ILE A 135 -2.35 -0.86 -20.01
C ILE A 135 -2.23 0.08 -18.82
N ALA A 136 -1.78 -0.43 -17.66
CA ALA A 136 -1.73 0.35 -16.44
C ALA A 136 -0.28 0.57 -15.99
N MET A 137 0.05 1.78 -15.56
CA MET A 137 1.38 2.13 -15.05
C MET A 137 1.25 2.84 -13.71
N GLY A 138 2.00 2.37 -12.71
CA GLY A 138 2.17 3.02 -11.41
C GLY A 138 3.59 3.56 -11.27
N PRO A 139 3.84 4.87 -11.47
CA PRO A 139 5.14 5.45 -11.21
C PRO A 139 5.41 5.54 -9.71
N ASP A 140 6.68 5.39 -9.31
CA ASP A 140 7.10 5.60 -7.93
C ASP A 140 7.60 7.04 -7.75
N GLY A 141 6.80 7.88 -7.11
CA GLY A 141 7.16 9.25 -6.79
C GLY A 141 8.34 9.39 -5.81
N LEU A 142 8.76 8.28 -5.18
CA LEU A 142 9.93 8.23 -4.32
C LEU A 142 11.21 7.85 -5.07
N SER A 143 11.19 7.73 -6.40
CA SER A 143 12.33 7.28 -7.21
C SER A 143 13.62 8.07 -6.96
N SER A 144 13.52 9.40 -6.79
CA SER A 144 14.68 10.25 -6.48
C SER A 144 15.32 9.99 -5.12
N LEU A 145 14.62 9.29 -4.23
CA LEU A 145 15.07 8.88 -2.90
C LEU A 145 15.38 7.38 -2.83
N GLY A 146 15.38 6.67 -3.96
CA GLY A 146 15.64 5.24 -4.04
C GLY A 146 14.39 4.35 -4.15
N GLY A 147 13.22 4.94 -4.28
CA GLY A 147 11.94 4.24 -4.43
C GLY A 147 11.30 3.83 -3.10
N TYR A 148 10.23 3.03 -3.18
CA TYR A 148 9.50 2.55 -2.01
C TYR A 148 10.40 1.72 -1.07
N PRO A 149 10.56 2.10 0.21
CA PRO A 149 11.57 1.53 1.10
C PRO A 149 11.19 0.17 1.71
N GLY A 150 10.03 -0.38 1.39
CA GLY A 150 9.54 -1.66 1.91
C GLY A 150 8.53 -1.56 3.03
N THR A 151 8.39 -0.40 3.68
CA THR A 151 7.36 -0.15 4.69
C THR A 151 6.64 1.18 4.43
N ASP A 152 5.35 1.21 4.75
CA ASP A 152 4.52 2.41 4.59
C ASP A 152 4.95 3.58 5.50
N ASP A 153 5.49 3.28 6.68
CA ASP A 153 5.96 4.29 7.64
C ASP A 153 7.21 5.01 7.13
N GLU A 154 8.15 4.25 6.55
CA GLU A 154 9.35 4.81 5.92
C GLU A 154 8.98 5.56 4.63
N GLY A 155 8.11 4.98 3.79
CA GLY A 155 7.61 5.64 2.58
C GLY A 155 6.98 7.00 2.88
N ARG A 156 6.15 7.08 3.92
CA ARG A 156 5.56 8.34 4.39
C ARG A 156 6.61 9.33 4.88
N THR A 157 7.64 8.85 5.57
CA THR A 157 8.74 9.70 6.03
C THR A 157 9.51 10.27 4.84
N MET A 158 9.81 9.45 3.84
CA MET A 158 10.47 9.86 2.60
C MET A 158 9.62 10.88 1.82
N GLN A 159 8.30 10.64 1.69
CA GLN A 159 7.39 11.56 1.01
C GLN A 159 7.43 12.97 1.62
N ARG A 160 7.46 13.07 2.95
CA ARG A 160 7.56 14.37 3.63
C ARG A 160 8.84 15.14 3.32
N THR A 161 9.93 14.46 3.00
CA THR A 161 11.19 15.14 2.61
C THR A 161 11.09 15.75 1.21
N LEU A 162 10.29 15.16 0.31
CA LEU A 162 9.99 15.73 -1.01
C LEU A 162 9.09 16.97 -0.90
N ASP A 163 8.11 16.94 0.01
CA ASP A 163 7.15 18.04 0.19
C ASP A 163 7.80 19.31 0.80
N GLN A 164 9.01 19.22 1.33
CA GLN A 164 9.73 20.32 1.97
C GLN A 164 10.81 20.95 1.08
N GLY A 165 11.04 20.42 -0.11
CA GLY A 165 12.01 20.90 -1.09
C GLY A 165 11.36 21.69 -2.21
#